data_6eb87501fed4808887934c5a2a25541b
#
_entry.id   6eb87501fed4808887934c5a2a25541b
#
_cell.length_a   1.000
_cell.length_b   1.000
_cell.length_c   1.000
_cell.angle_alpha   90.00
_cell.angle_beta   90.00
_cell.angle_gamma   90.00
#
_symmetry.space_group_name_H-M   'P 1'
#
loop_
_entity.id
_entity.type
_entity.pdbx_description
1 polymer ?
#
loop_
_entity_poly.entity_id
_entity_poly.type
_entity_poly.pdbx_seq_one_letter_code
_entity_poly.pdbx_strand_id
1 'polypeptide(L)'
;ICACLVGSEMCIRDRNKINPTVTDIYDTDGFLNQENIADGNVTVQRVMQPKDSYRAGNEIYSGYLLTDFYPVPSLLVNLGVRYEISKQWVDYATDGGDWYAERRNLDKNDFFPTLNLKYTINDTNSIRFSASRTVTRPSFIEMAPFLYQESYGSAQIRGNDELQNGYNYNFDLRYERFGKNGDMISLTGYFKYLDSPIERIQALQGGATLH
;
A
#
# COMPACT_ATOMS: atom_id res chain seq x y z
N ILE A 1 7.80 -1.69 14.28
CA ILE A 1 7.23 -0.34 14.56
C ILE A 1 7.84 0.62 13.56
N CYS A 2 7.04 1.10 12.62
CA CYS A 2 7.45 2.17 11.70
C CYS A 2 6.87 3.50 12.21
N ALA A 3 7.73 4.48 12.46
CA ALA A 3 7.33 5.87 12.60
C ALA A 3 7.58 6.56 11.27
N CYS A 4 6.53 6.96 10.57
CA CYS A 4 6.64 7.72 9.32
C CYS A 4 6.40 9.20 9.60
N LEU A 5 7.25 10.04 9.03
CA LEU A 5 7.19 11.49 9.11
C LEU A 5 6.59 12.02 7.80
N VAL A 6 5.50 12.75 7.91
CA VAL A 6 4.84 13.42 6.78
C VAL A 6 5.01 14.93 6.98
N GLY A 7 5.74 15.55 6.07
CA GLY A 7 5.96 16.98 6.05
C GLY A 7 7.16 17.43 6.90
N SER A 8 8.21 17.88 6.25
CA SER A 8 9.26 18.69 6.84
C SER A 8 9.30 20.01 6.10
N GLU A 9 8.93 21.09 6.80
CA GLU A 9 9.14 22.44 6.27
C GLU A 9 10.52 22.93 6.69
N MET A 10 11.28 23.44 5.75
CA MET A 10 12.53 24.13 6.01
C MET A 10 12.22 25.62 6.19
N CYS A 11 12.24 26.09 7.45
CA CYS A 11 12.09 27.51 7.75
C CYS A 11 13.46 28.17 7.79
N ILE A 12 13.64 29.17 6.93
CA ILE A 12 14.80 30.06 6.97
C ILE A 12 14.45 31.21 7.90
N ARG A 13 15.11 31.25 9.04
CA ARG A 13 14.96 32.31 10.03
C ARG A 13 16.00 33.39 9.81
N ASP A 14 15.54 34.62 9.62
CA ASP A 14 16.35 35.85 9.56
C ASP A 14 17.14 36.12 8.27
N ARG A 15 16.47 36.69 7.30
CA ARG A 15 17.09 37.21 6.06
C ARG A 15 18.15 38.31 6.33
N ASN A 16 18.16 38.91 7.52
CA ASN A 16 19.04 40.04 7.81
C ASN A 16 20.47 39.62 8.21
N LYS A 17 20.72 38.33 8.39
CA LYS A 17 22.03 37.78 8.76
C LYS A 17 22.72 36.99 7.66
N ILE A 18 22.06 36.85 6.50
CA ILE A 18 22.67 36.18 5.35
C ILE A 18 23.76 37.09 4.80
N ASN A 19 24.92 36.51 4.49
CA ASN A 19 26.03 37.23 3.86
C ASN A 19 25.49 38.09 2.69
N PRO A 20 25.70 39.42 2.74
CA PRO A 20 25.15 40.33 1.71
C PRO A 20 25.66 40.08 0.29
N THR A 21 26.63 39.21 0.12
CA THR A 21 27.13 38.79 -1.21
C THR A 21 26.27 37.68 -1.84
N VAL A 22 25.37 37.03 -1.09
CA VAL A 22 24.43 36.04 -1.64
C VAL A 22 23.25 36.78 -2.28
N THR A 23 23.26 36.90 -3.58
CA THR A 23 22.23 37.62 -4.36
C THR A 23 21.11 36.70 -4.84
N ASP A 24 21.31 35.38 -4.81
CA ASP A 24 20.37 34.38 -5.26
C ASP A 24 20.16 33.30 -4.20
N ILE A 25 18.89 33.11 -3.75
CA ILE A 25 18.53 32.05 -2.80
C ILE A 25 18.67 30.66 -3.38
N TYR A 26 18.79 30.52 -4.71
CA TYR A 26 19.05 29.26 -5.40
C TYR A 26 20.54 28.94 -5.51
N ASP A 27 21.42 29.88 -5.17
CA ASP A 27 22.85 29.63 -5.01
C ASP A 27 23.12 28.87 -3.71
N THR A 28 23.01 27.53 -3.78
CA THR A 28 23.23 26.66 -2.63
C THR A 28 24.64 26.76 -2.04
N ASP A 29 25.64 27.05 -2.86
CA ASP A 29 27.03 27.17 -2.42
C ASP A 29 27.28 28.45 -1.61
N GLY A 30 26.58 29.53 -1.96
CA GLY A 30 26.62 30.78 -1.21
C GLY A 30 25.71 30.86 -0.01
N PHE A 31 24.58 30.15 -0.06
CA PHE A 31 23.52 30.24 0.96
C PHE A 31 23.62 29.14 2.03
N LEU A 32 23.75 27.87 1.62
CA LEU A 32 23.82 26.70 2.51
C LEU A 32 25.26 26.24 2.72
N ASN A 33 26.19 27.18 2.96
CA ASN A 33 27.56 26.81 3.27
C ASN A 33 27.76 26.53 4.76
N GLN A 34 28.83 25.83 5.07
CA GLN A 34 29.13 25.39 6.43
C GLN A 34 29.38 26.60 7.39
N GLU A 35 29.87 27.72 6.87
CA GLU A 35 30.11 28.93 7.61
C GLU A 35 28.80 29.60 8.03
N ASN A 36 27.85 29.76 7.11
CA ASN A 36 26.53 30.32 7.43
C ASN A 36 25.72 29.45 8.39
N ILE A 37 25.92 28.14 8.36
CA ILE A 37 25.28 27.21 9.31
C ILE A 37 25.95 27.34 10.69
N ALA A 38 27.28 27.37 10.75
CA ALA A 38 28.03 27.48 12.00
C ALA A 38 27.79 28.81 12.71
N ASP A 39 27.69 29.91 11.95
CA ASP A 39 27.43 31.25 12.48
C ASP A 39 25.95 31.49 12.84
N GLY A 40 25.09 30.49 12.60
CA GLY A 40 23.65 30.58 12.87
C GLY A 40 22.89 31.50 11.91
N ASN A 41 23.50 31.92 10.79
CA ASN A 41 22.84 32.74 9.77
C ASN A 41 21.77 31.93 9.02
N VAL A 42 21.98 30.61 8.91
CA VAL A 42 21.03 29.65 8.36
C VAL A 42 20.77 28.57 9.39
N THR A 43 19.52 28.40 9.76
CA THR A 43 19.12 27.35 10.71
C THR A 43 18.14 26.40 10.03
N VAL A 44 18.44 25.11 10.02
CA VAL A 44 17.47 24.08 9.62
C VAL A 44 16.65 23.70 10.84
N GLN A 45 15.42 24.11 10.87
CA GLN A 45 14.50 23.75 11.94
C GLN A 45 13.47 22.77 11.39
N ARG A 46 13.37 21.61 12.02
CA ARG A 46 12.31 20.66 11.74
C ARG A 46 11.07 21.11 12.49
N VAL A 47 10.12 21.70 11.75
CA VAL A 47 8.79 22.03 12.30
C VAL A 47 7.91 20.80 12.09
N MET A 48 7.65 20.08 13.19
CA MET A 48 6.83 18.88 13.18
C MET A 48 5.64 19.12 14.11
N GLN A 49 4.44 18.99 13.54
CA GLN A 49 3.20 19.04 14.32
C GLN A 49 2.72 17.61 14.63
N PRO A 50 1.92 17.40 15.68
CA PRO A 50 1.36 16.09 15.98
C PRO A 50 0.67 15.43 14.80
N LYS A 51 -0.03 16.20 13.97
CA LYS A 51 -0.74 15.75 12.76
C LYS A 51 0.19 15.28 11.62
N ASP A 52 1.48 15.62 11.66
CA ASP A 52 2.44 15.27 10.59
C ASP A 52 3.11 13.91 10.84
N SER A 53 2.66 13.19 11.87
CA SER A 53 3.25 11.90 12.21
C SER A 53 2.20 10.87 12.62
N TYR A 54 2.51 9.62 12.33
CA TYR A 54 1.71 8.50 12.78
C TYR A 54 2.60 7.34 13.26
N ARG A 55 2.03 6.47 14.08
CA ARG A 55 2.59 5.17 14.42
C ARG A 55 1.63 4.09 13.95
N ALA A 56 2.16 3.01 13.41
CA ALA A 56 1.31 1.95 12.91
C ALA A 56 1.96 0.59 13.13
N GLY A 57 1.13 -0.42 13.21
CA GLY A 57 1.56 -1.81 13.30
C GLY A 57 0.56 -2.75 12.66
N ASN A 58 1.07 -3.89 12.21
CA ASN A 58 0.27 -4.97 11.67
C ASN A 58 0.80 -6.30 12.22
N GLU A 59 -0.10 -7.07 12.79
CA GLU A 59 0.16 -8.42 13.29
C GLU A 59 -0.75 -9.39 12.54
N ILE A 60 -0.17 -10.40 11.90
CA ILE A 60 -0.91 -11.41 11.16
C ILE A 60 -0.50 -12.78 11.68
N TYR A 61 -1.46 -13.49 12.23
CA TYR A 61 -1.34 -14.90 12.60
C TYR A 61 -2.10 -15.73 11.59
N SER A 62 -1.45 -16.74 11.00
CA SER A 62 -2.10 -17.54 9.98
C SER A 62 -1.76 -19.02 10.11
N GLY A 63 -2.76 -19.85 9.82
CA GLY A 63 -2.62 -21.28 9.62
C GLY A 63 -3.17 -21.68 8.25
N TYR A 64 -2.59 -22.69 7.63
CA TYR A 64 -3.08 -23.19 6.35
C TYR A 64 -3.07 -24.70 6.29
N LEU A 65 -3.97 -25.23 5.48
CA LEU A 65 -4.04 -26.63 5.11
C LEU A 65 -4.11 -26.73 3.59
N LEU A 66 -3.30 -27.62 3.03
CA LEU A 66 -3.27 -27.91 1.60
C LEU A 66 -3.32 -29.41 1.40
N THR A 67 -4.12 -29.86 0.43
CA THR A 67 -4.21 -31.28 0.07
C THR A 67 -4.31 -31.45 -1.42
N ASP A 68 -3.64 -32.48 -1.93
CA ASP A 68 -3.67 -32.93 -3.32
C ASP A 68 -4.25 -34.34 -3.36
N PHE A 69 -5.21 -34.57 -4.25
CA PHE A 69 -5.76 -35.89 -4.45
C PHE A 69 -6.23 -36.10 -5.89
N TYR A 70 -6.35 -37.34 -6.28
CA TYR A 70 -6.75 -37.78 -7.62
C TYR A 70 -8.07 -38.55 -7.54
N PRO A 71 -9.24 -37.90 -7.72
CA PRO A 71 -10.52 -38.57 -7.73
C PRO A 71 -10.59 -39.61 -8.86
N VAL A 72 -9.96 -39.27 -10.00
CA VAL A 72 -9.70 -40.17 -11.15
C VAL A 72 -8.29 -39.92 -11.67
N PRO A 73 -7.64 -40.88 -12.33
CA PRO A 73 -6.23 -40.74 -12.75
C PRO A 73 -5.91 -39.52 -13.60
N SER A 74 -6.90 -39.02 -14.35
CA SER A 74 -6.77 -37.84 -15.22
C SER A 74 -7.08 -36.50 -14.55
N LEU A 75 -7.58 -36.50 -13.31
CA LEU A 75 -7.98 -35.29 -12.59
C LEU A 75 -7.18 -35.11 -11.29
N LEU A 76 -6.29 -34.13 -11.26
CA LEU A 76 -5.67 -33.66 -10.03
C LEU A 76 -6.52 -32.54 -9.43
N VAL A 77 -6.87 -32.69 -8.17
CA VAL A 77 -7.54 -31.68 -7.36
C VAL A 77 -6.60 -31.22 -6.26
N ASN A 78 -6.29 -29.93 -6.23
CA ASN A 78 -5.55 -29.28 -5.17
C ASN A 78 -6.52 -28.36 -4.42
N LEU A 79 -6.75 -28.65 -3.15
CA LEU A 79 -7.57 -27.84 -2.26
C LEU A 79 -6.69 -27.23 -1.19
N GLY A 80 -6.80 -25.91 -1.03
CA GLY A 80 -6.13 -25.16 0.00
C GLY A 80 -7.09 -24.30 0.78
N VAL A 81 -6.78 -24.10 2.03
CA VAL A 81 -7.45 -23.14 2.87
C VAL A 81 -6.44 -22.47 3.79
N ARG A 82 -6.52 -21.17 3.90
CA ARG A 82 -5.75 -20.37 4.84
C ARG A 82 -6.70 -19.56 5.70
N TYR A 83 -6.51 -19.62 7.00
CA TYR A 83 -7.19 -18.79 7.97
C TYR A 83 -6.21 -17.77 8.53
N GLU A 84 -6.62 -16.50 8.56
CA GLU A 84 -5.82 -15.40 9.08
C GLU A 84 -6.58 -14.62 10.15
N ILE A 85 -5.86 -14.31 11.23
CA ILE A 85 -6.25 -13.32 12.22
C ILE A 85 -5.33 -12.14 12.01
N SER A 86 -5.86 -11.01 11.55
CA SER A 86 -5.09 -9.80 11.31
C SER A 86 -5.51 -8.69 12.27
N LYS A 87 -4.53 -8.01 12.85
CA LYS A 87 -4.70 -6.84 13.70
C LYS A 87 -3.86 -5.73 13.12
N GLN A 88 -4.50 -4.75 12.53
CA GLN A 88 -3.85 -3.58 11.96
C GLN A 88 -4.30 -2.35 12.74
N TRP A 89 -3.35 -1.50 13.13
CA TRP A 89 -3.65 -0.29 13.88
C TRP A 89 -2.79 0.88 13.40
N VAL A 90 -3.35 2.09 13.53
CA VAL A 90 -2.68 3.35 13.26
C VAL A 90 -3.02 4.32 14.37
N ASP A 91 -1.98 4.87 15.03
CA ASP A 91 -2.10 5.99 15.97
C ASP A 91 -1.74 7.28 15.23
N TYR A 92 -2.60 8.27 15.31
CA TYR A 92 -2.44 9.55 14.62
C TYR A 92 -2.94 10.69 15.51
N ALA A 93 -2.74 11.92 15.06
CA ALA A 93 -3.32 13.10 15.70
C ALA A 93 -4.15 13.88 14.68
N THR A 94 -5.22 14.47 15.13
CA THR A 94 -5.99 15.47 14.38
C THR A 94 -5.44 16.88 14.60
N ASP A 95 -5.92 17.86 13.82
CA ASP A 95 -5.52 19.25 13.96
C ASP A 95 -5.76 19.78 15.39
N GLY A 96 -4.70 20.25 16.03
CA GLY A 96 -4.73 20.76 17.41
C GLY A 96 -4.77 19.69 18.51
N GLY A 97 -4.70 18.41 18.15
CA GLY A 97 -4.64 17.30 19.09
C GLY A 97 -3.23 17.02 19.61
N ASP A 98 -3.15 16.20 20.65
CA ASP A 98 -1.89 15.71 21.20
C ASP A 98 -1.29 14.61 20.29
N TRP A 99 0.02 14.34 20.47
CA TRP A 99 0.72 13.29 19.74
C TRP A 99 0.06 11.93 19.93
N TYR A 100 -0.34 11.28 18.80
CA TYR A 100 -0.90 9.94 18.79
C TYR A 100 -2.16 9.76 19.65
N ALA A 101 -2.97 10.82 19.77
CA ALA A 101 -4.15 10.83 20.65
C ALA A 101 -5.28 9.92 20.12
N GLU A 102 -5.35 9.74 18.80
CA GLU A 102 -6.36 8.94 18.13
C GLU A 102 -5.80 7.60 17.69
N ARG A 103 -6.63 6.55 17.76
CA ARG A 103 -6.29 5.21 17.27
C ARG A 103 -7.39 4.64 16.40
N ARG A 104 -6.99 4.17 15.22
CA ARG A 104 -7.82 3.36 14.34
C ARG A 104 -7.33 1.91 14.38
N ASN A 105 -8.24 0.98 14.68
CA ASN A 105 -8.00 -0.46 14.60
C ASN A 105 -8.79 -1.06 13.45
N LEU A 106 -8.18 -1.98 12.73
CA LEU A 106 -8.80 -2.81 11.69
C LEU A 106 -8.47 -4.27 11.98
N ASP A 107 -9.30 -4.88 12.83
CA ASP A 107 -9.14 -6.27 13.23
C ASP A 107 -10.09 -7.14 12.40
N LYS A 108 -9.54 -8.16 11.74
CA LYS A 108 -10.28 -9.07 10.86
C LYS A 108 -9.85 -10.50 11.05
N ASN A 109 -10.82 -11.38 10.91
CA ASN A 109 -10.64 -12.82 10.82
C ASN A 109 -11.09 -13.26 9.43
N ASP A 110 -10.16 -13.72 8.62
CA ASP A 110 -10.38 -13.98 7.22
C ASP A 110 -10.09 -15.42 6.85
N PHE A 111 -10.87 -15.93 5.90
CA PHE A 111 -10.75 -17.26 5.37
C PHE A 111 -10.50 -17.19 3.86
N PHE A 112 -9.40 -17.81 3.43
CA PHE A 112 -8.94 -17.77 2.04
C PHE A 112 -8.92 -19.18 1.46
N PRO A 113 -10.03 -19.60 0.81
CA PRO A 113 -10.06 -20.86 0.10
C PRO A 113 -9.32 -20.74 -1.22
N THR A 114 -8.72 -21.84 -1.65
CA THR A 114 -8.07 -22.00 -2.95
C THR A 114 -8.45 -23.36 -3.53
N LEU A 115 -8.82 -23.37 -4.79
CA LEU A 115 -9.12 -24.58 -5.56
C LEU A 115 -8.31 -24.55 -6.85
N ASN A 116 -7.53 -25.60 -7.11
CA ASN A 116 -6.89 -25.79 -8.40
C ASN A 116 -7.26 -27.17 -8.92
N LEU A 117 -7.73 -27.22 -10.17
CA LEU A 117 -8.06 -28.42 -10.89
C LEU A 117 -7.15 -28.54 -12.10
N LYS A 118 -6.60 -29.71 -12.33
CA LYS A 118 -5.91 -30.04 -13.57
C LYS A 118 -6.51 -31.31 -14.14
N TYR A 119 -7.16 -31.17 -15.28
CA TYR A 119 -7.70 -32.30 -16.03
C TYR A 119 -6.82 -32.60 -17.25
N THR A 120 -6.24 -33.79 -17.27
CA THR A 120 -5.42 -34.29 -18.37
C THR A 120 -6.34 -35.00 -19.33
N ILE A 121 -6.61 -34.40 -20.50
CA ILE A 121 -7.48 -34.97 -21.53
C ILE A 121 -6.78 -36.15 -22.20
N ASN A 122 -5.49 -35.93 -22.53
CA ASN A 122 -4.60 -36.92 -23.11
C ASN A 122 -3.14 -36.47 -22.91
N ASP A 123 -2.17 -37.23 -23.38
CA ASP A 123 -0.74 -36.96 -23.17
C ASP A 123 -0.27 -35.59 -23.67
N THR A 124 -1.04 -34.97 -24.55
CA THR A 124 -0.68 -33.69 -25.17
C THR A 124 -1.56 -32.50 -24.74
N ASN A 125 -2.72 -32.76 -24.13
CA ASN A 125 -3.69 -31.71 -23.85
C ASN A 125 -4.11 -31.75 -22.38
N SER A 126 -4.14 -30.60 -21.75
CA SER A 126 -4.66 -30.42 -20.38
C SER A 126 -5.48 -29.13 -20.23
N ILE A 127 -6.43 -29.18 -19.33
CA ILE A 127 -7.21 -28.02 -18.89
C ILE A 127 -6.91 -27.81 -17.42
N ARG A 128 -6.68 -26.54 -17.05
CA ARG A 128 -6.54 -26.12 -15.65
C ARG A 128 -7.61 -25.09 -15.32
N PHE A 129 -8.18 -25.24 -14.16
CA PHE A 129 -9.06 -24.26 -13.57
C PHE A 129 -8.52 -23.88 -12.19
N SER A 130 -8.47 -22.60 -11.87
CA SER A 130 -8.18 -22.15 -10.53
C SER A 130 -9.22 -21.15 -10.03
N ALA A 131 -9.50 -21.22 -8.73
CA ALA A 131 -10.36 -20.28 -8.03
C ALA A 131 -9.74 -19.95 -6.68
N SER A 132 -9.68 -18.67 -6.34
CA SER A 132 -9.12 -18.25 -5.05
C SER A 132 -9.75 -16.95 -4.56
N ARG A 133 -9.81 -16.81 -3.23
CA ARG A 133 -10.13 -15.56 -2.55
C ARG A 133 -8.87 -14.99 -1.93
N THR A 134 -8.63 -13.69 -2.14
CA THR A 134 -7.51 -12.94 -1.56
C THR A 134 -7.99 -11.63 -0.95
N VAL A 135 -7.15 -10.98 -0.14
CA VAL A 135 -7.45 -9.71 0.52
C VAL A 135 -6.51 -8.62 0.05
N THR A 136 -7.05 -7.41 -0.12
CA THR A 136 -6.30 -6.17 -0.25
C THR A 136 -6.52 -5.35 1.01
N ARG A 137 -5.45 -5.09 1.75
CA ARG A 137 -5.49 -4.29 2.98
C ARG A 137 -5.14 -2.85 2.67
N PRO A 138 -5.81 -1.87 3.28
CA PRO A 138 -5.40 -0.48 3.18
C PRO A 138 -4.01 -0.29 3.77
N SER A 139 -3.24 0.62 3.19
CA SER A 139 -1.96 1.04 3.76
C SER A 139 -2.20 1.88 5.02
N PHE A 140 -1.20 1.96 5.90
CA PHE A 140 -1.33 2.71 7.15
C PHE A 140 -1.64 4.20 6.92
N ILE A 141 -1.05 4.79 5.88
CA ILE A 141 -1.27 6.20 5.56
C ILE A 141 -2.67 6.46 5.01
N GLU A 142 -3.27 5.47 4.32
CA GLU A 142 -4.63 5.57 3.82
C GLU A 142 -5.69 5.46 4.93
N MET A 143 -5.34 4.80 6.04
CA MET A 143 -6.22 4.65 7.20
C MET A 143 -6.24 5.86 8.13
N ALA A 144 -5.30 6.78 8.02
CA ALA A 144 -5.19 7.93 8.89
C ALA A 144 -5.77 9.19 8.22
N PRO A 145 -6.73 9.90 8.84
CA PRO A 145 -7.48 10.98 8.20
C PRO A 145 -6.72 12.33 8.17
N PHE A 146 -5.41 12.30 8.02
CA PHE A 146 -4.60 13.51 7.87
C PHE A 146 -4.27 13.80 6.39
N LEU A 147 -3.94 15.06 6.12
CA LEU A 147 -3.52 15.52 4.78
C LEU A 147 -2.02 15.33 4.60
N TYR A 148 -1.63 14.73 3.50
CA TYR A 148 -0.22 14.57 3.12
C TYR A 148 -0.01 14.81 1.64
N GLN A 149 1.23 15.04 1.24
CA GLN A 149 1.66 15.14 -0.17
C GLN A 149 2.77 14.12 -0.42
N GLU A 150 2.69 13.41 -1.53
CA GLU A 150 3.72 12.44 -1.92
C GLU A 150 5.01 13.13 -2.39
N SER A 151 4.87 14.33 -2.98
CA SER A 151 6.00 15.15 -3.42
C SER A 151 5.60 16.63 -3.40
N TYR A 152 6.61 17.51 -3.39
CA TYR A 152 6.38 18.94 -3.48
C TYR A 152 5.63 19.30 -4.76
N GLY A 153 4.52 20.04 -4.63
CA GLY A 153 3.66 20.44 -5.76
C GLY A 153 2.67 19.37 -6.23
N SER A 154 2.67 18.16 -5.66
CA SER A 154 1.61 17.19 -5.91
C SER A 154 0.32 17.58 -5.19
N ALA A 155 -0.80 17.01 -5.63
CA ALA A 155 -2.07 17.19 -4.94
C ALA A 155 -2.00 16.64 -3.51
N GLN A 156 -2.75 17.26 -2.61
CA GLN A 156 -2.90 16.77 -1.25
C GLN A 156 -3.80 15.54 -1.25
N ILE A 157 -3.39 14.54 -0.49
CA ILE A 157 -4.11 13.29 -0.29
C ILE A 157 -4.59 13.26 1.15
N ARG A 158 -5.83 12.82 1.36
CA ARG A 158 -6.38 12.59 2.69
C ARG A 158 -6.73 11.13 2.83
N GLY A 159 -6.24 10.51 3.89
CA GLY A 159 -6.65 9.16 4.27
C GLY A 159 -8.10 9.12 4.78
N ASN A 160 -8.65 7.92 4.85
CA ASN A 160 -10.00 7.67 5.34
C ASN A 160 -9.95 6.61 6.44
N ASP A 161 -10.38 6.98 7.64
CA ASP A 161 -10.43 6.10 8.81
C ASP A 161 -11.57 5.07 8.78
N GLU A 162 -12.51 5.19 7.83
CA GLU A 162 -13.58 4.22 7.62
C GLU A 162 -13.20 3.06 6.68
N LEU A 163 -11.99 3.08 6.10
CA LEU A 163 -11.54 2.04 5.18
C LEU A 163 -11.61 0.65 5.79
N GLN A 164 -12.02 -0.30 4.97
CA GLN A 164 -12.11 -1.73 5.27
C GLN A 164 -11.20 -2.53 4.33
N ASN A 165 -11.01 -3.81 4.64
CA ASN A 165 -10.35 -4.72 3.71
C ASN A 165 -11.18 -4.90 2.44
N GLY A 166 -10.53 -4.83 1.29
CA GLY A 166 -11.10 -5.24 0.01
C GLY A 166 -10.83 -6.72 -0.24
N TYR A 167 -11.77 -7.43 -0.87
CA TYR A 167 -11.61 -8.85 -1.19
C TYR A 167 -11.63 -9.07 -2.70
N ASN A 168 -10.76 -9.96 -3.14
CA ASN A 168 -10.64 -10.30 -4.55
C ASN A 168 -10.97 -11.77 -4.75
N TYR A 169 -11.89 -12.06 -5.66
CA TYR A 169 -12.22 -13.39 -6.11
C TYR A 169 -11.64 -13.57 -7.50
N ASN A 170 -10.70 -14.51 -7.62
CA ASN A 170 -9.96 -14.74 -8.85
C ASN A 170 -10.39 -16.08 -9.42
N PHE A 171 -10.64 -16.12 -10.72
CA PHE A 171 -10.99 -17.32 -11.47
C PHE A 171 -10.17 -17.36 -12.75
N ASP A 172 -9.48 -18.46 -12.99
CA ASP A 172 -8.65 -18.67 -14.15
C ASP A 172 -9.01 -20.01 -14.81
N LEU A 173 -9.12 -19.99 -16.14
CA LEU A 173 -9.29 -21.19 -16.94
C LEU A 173 -8.21 -21.19 -18.02
N ARG A 174 -7.43 -22.27 -18.06
CA ARG A 174 -6.31 -22.39 -18.98
C ARG A 174 -6.35 -23.73 -19.70
N TYR A 175 -6.28 -23.68 -21.02
CA TYR A 175 -6.05 -24.82 -21.89
C TYR A 175 -4.59 -24.84 -22.32
N GLU A 176 -3.96 -26.02 -22.27
CA GLU A 176 -2.56 -26.22 -22.65
C GLU A 176 -2.49 -27.42 -23.64
N ARG A 177 -1.75 -27.23 -24.72
CA ARG A 177 -1.41 -28.27 -25.68
C ARG A 177 0.09 -28.34 -25.86
N PHE A 178 0.65 -29.52 -25.67
CA PHE A 178 2.06 -29.83 -25.89
C PHE A 178 2.23 -30.60 -27.19
N GLY A 179 3.04 -30.09 -28.10
CA GLY A 179 3.37 -30.76 -29.35
C GLY A 179 4.51 -31.76 -29.16
N LYS A 180 4.62 -32.71 -30.10
CA LYS A 180 5.66 -33.76 -30.08
C LYS A 180 7.08 -33.21 -30.23
N ASN A 181 7.25 -32.03 -30.80
CA ASN A 181 8.55 -31.37 -31.04
C ASN A 181 8.96 -30.42 -29.93
N GLY A 182 8.27 -30.42 -28.79
CA GLY A 182 8.50 -29.47 -27.70
C GLY A 182 7.71 -28.17 -27.84
N ASP A 183 6.86 -28.04 -28.86
CA ASP A 183 6.00 -26.87 -29.02
C ASP A 183 4.92 -26.85 -27.93
N MET A 184 4.59 -25.65 -27.44
CA MET A 184 3.53 -25.46 -26.48
C MET A 184 2.60 -24.33 -26.92
N ILE A 185 1.30 -24.59 -26.89
CA ILE A 185 0.26 -23.59 -27.09
C ILE A 185 -0.58 -23.53 -25.83
N SER A 186 -0.79 -22.33 -25.28
CA SER A 186 -1.67 -22.13 -24.15
C SER A 186 -2.65 -20.99 -24.42
N LEU A 187 -3.88 -21.18 -23.99
CA LEU A 187 -4.93 -20.16 -23.98
C LEU A 187 -5.46 -20.01 -22.55
N THR A 188 -5.44 -18.78 -22.03
CA THR A 188 -5.88 -18.49 -20.67
C THR A 188 -6.97 -17.42 -20.71
N GLY A 189 -8.11 -17.71 -20.09
CA GLY A 189 -9.13 -16.74 -19.74
C GLY A 189 -9.11 -16.50 -18.22
N TYR A 190 -9.27 -15.26 -17.78
CA TYR A 190 -9.37 -14.94 -16.37
C TYR A 190 -10.56 -14.03 -16.10
N PHE A 191 -11.11 -14.17 -14.90
CA PHE A 191 -12.15 -13.29 -14.37
C PHE A 191 -11.80 -12.92 -12.92
N LYS A 192 -11.93 -11.63 -12.60
CA LYS A 192 -11.67 -11.11 -11.26
C LYS A 192 -12.84 -10.28 -10.79
N TYR A 193 -13.41 -10.65 -9.64
CA TYR A 193 -14.41 -9.85 -8.95
C TYR A 193 -13.77 -9.17 -7.75
N LEU A 194 -13.91 -7.84 -7.68
CA LEU A 194 -13.40 -7.00 -6.59
C LEU A 194 -14.57 -6.60 -5.71
N ASP A 195 -14.50 -6.97 -4.46
CA ASP A 195 -15.45 -6.58 -3.42
C ASP A 195 -14.81 -5.50 -2.56
N SER A 196 -15.45 -4.34 -2.48
CA SER A 196 -14.99 -3.17 -1.71
C SER A 196 -13.54 -2.75 -2.06
N PRO A 197 -13.23 -2.50 -3.36
CA PRO A 197 -11.89 -2.07 -3.74
C PRO A 197 -11.55 -0.72 -3.12
N ILE A 198 -10.28 -0.56 -2.73
CA ILE A 198 -9.76 0.71 -2.23
C ILE A 198 -9.38 1.55 -3.44
N GLU A 199 -10.02 2.70 -3.60
CA GLU A 199 -9.82 3.61 -4.72
C GLU A 199 -9.56 5.03 -4.22
N ARG A 200 -8.75 5.79 -4.96
CA ARG A 200 -8.53 7.21 -4.72
C ARG A 200 -9.54 8.01 -5.52
N ILE A 201 -10.27 8.88 -4.85
CA ILE A 201 -11.25 9.78 -5.46
C ILE A 201 -10.64 11.18 -5.51
N GLN A 202 -10.64 11.79 -6.70
CA GLN A 202 -10.25 13.18 -6.86
C GLN A 202 -11.48 14.07 -6.70
N ALA A 203 -11.47 14.94 -5.69
CA ALA A 203 -12.50 15.94 -5.48
C ALA A 203 -11.91 17.35 -5.68
N LEU A 204 -12.62 18.19 -6.43
CA LEU A 204 -12.33 19.62 -6.58
C LEU A 204 -13.15 20.37 -5.53
N GLN A 205 -12.49 20.87 -4.50
CA GLN A 205 -13.14 21.66 -3.47
C GLN A 205 -12.46 23.04 -3.39
N GLY A 206 -13.19 24.09 -3.74
CA GLY A 206 -12.72 25.48 -3.62
C GLY A 206 -11.43 25.80 -4.37
N GLY A 207 -11.16 25.14 -5.52
CA GLY A 207 -9.96 25.32 -6.32
C GLY A 207 -8.76 24.47 -5.89
N ALA A 208 -8.90 23.65 -4.85
CA ALA A 208 -7.91 22.65 -4.46
C ALA A 208 -8.35 21.24 -4.89
N THR A 209 -7.43 20.46 -5.40
CA THR A 209 -7.65 19.06 -5.77
C THR A 209 -7.32 18.19 -4.56
N LEU A 210 -8.30 17.47 -4.03
CA LEU A 210 -8.10 16.42 -3.01
C LEU A 210 -8.12 15.07 -3.72
N HIS A 211 -7.13 14.24 -3.44
CA HIS A 211 -7.03 12.87 -3.99
C HIS A 211 -7.25 11.84 -2.91
#